data_ff375866db87571beefb514718073717
#
_entry.id   ff375866db87571beefb514718073717
#
_cell.length_a   1.000
_cell.length_b   1.000
_cell.length_c   1.000
_cell.angle_alpha   90.00
_cell.angle_beta   90.00
_cell.angle_gamma   90.00
#
_symmetry.space_group_name_H-M   'P 1'
#
loop_
_entity.id
_entity.type
_entity.pdbx_description
1 polymer ?
#
loop_
_entity_poly.entity_id
_entity_poly.type
_entity_poly.pdbx_seq_one_letter_code
_entity_poly.pdbx_strand_id
1 'polypeptide(L)'
;MSYPITRLRRLRKNAIIRSMVRETEVNKDDLIMPFFVIAGQNIRNPIRSMPGNFQLSVDQLIPEVKDLIDRTGVNKILLFGIPESKDEHGHVACREDAIVPTAIRALRNVFSDLLIVADICNCEYTTHGHCGTIVDGDVHNDSTLKTLAAQSVTLAKAGADIIAPSDMMDGRVAAIRRALDENGFENTPIMAYSAKYASGFYGPFRDAAGSAPKFGDRSTYQMDPANSDEALREVREDIMEGADMVMVKPALSYLDVIHRVKSEFNIPVVAYNVSGEFSMVKAAAANGWIDEQRVIREILTSIKRAGADVIITYHAKEFINL
;
A
#
# COMPACT_ATOMS: atom_id res chain seq x y z
N MET A 1 21.04 21.93 -37.30
CA MET A 1 21.42 20.50 -37.59
C MET A 1 22.11 19.92 -36.36
N SER A 2 21.62 18.82 -35.85
CA SER A 2 22.15 18.19 -34.60
C SER A 2 23.27 17.17 -34.90
N TYR A 3 23.07 16.27 -35.86
CA TYR A 3 24.07 15.28 -36.27
C TYR A 3 25.02 15.89 -37.34
N PRO A 4 26.33 15.60 -37.31
CA PRO A 4 27.07 14.70 -36.42
C PRO A 4 27.56 15.34 -35.10
N ILE A 5 27.27 16.61 -34.83
CA ILE A 5 27.72 17.34 -33.64
C ILE A 5 27.11 16.73 -32.39
N THR A 6 25.78 16.57 -32.35
CA THR A 6 25.06 15.93 -31.27
C THR A 6 24.98 14.42 -31.47
N ARG A 7 25.51 13.65 -30.51
CA ARG A 7 25.49 12.18 -30.50
C ARG A 7 25.13 11.70 -29.12
N LEU A 8 23.86 11.44 -28.89
CA LEU A 8 23.31 11.01 -27.58
C LEU A 8 23.93 9.68 -27.09
N ARG A 9 24.41 8.79 -27.97
CA ARG A 9 25.11 7.56 -27.62
C ARG A 9 26.40 7.77 -26.83
N ARG A 10 26.99 8.96 -26.83
CA ARG A 10 28.22 9.27 -26.08
C ARG A 10 28.02 9.03 -24.58
N LEU A 11 26.86 9.42 -24.03
CA LEU A 11 26.52 9.24 -22.60
C LEU A 11 26.11 7.81 -22.26
N ARG A 12 25.97 6.91 -23.25
CA ARG A 12 25.64 5.50 -23.06
C ARG A 12 26.81 4.54 -23.26
N LYS A 13 28.01 5.06 -23.54
CA LYS A 13 29.18 4.30 -24.00
C LYS A 13 29.60 3.18 -23.03
N ASN A 14 29.59 3.42 -21.76
CA ASN A 14 29.91 2.41 -20.72
C ASN A 14 29.05 2.59 -19.47
N ALA A 15 29.13 1.62 -18.54
CA ALA A 15 28.31 1.60 -17.33
C ALA A 15 28.58 2.80 -16.40
N ILE A 16 29.84 3.22 -16.26
CA ILE A 16 30.25 4.33 -15.39
C ILE A 16 29.63 5.65 -15.87
N ILE A 17 29.70 5.93 -17.18
CA ILE A 17 29.06 7.13 -17.74
C ILE A 17 27.54 7.06 -17.54
N ARG A 18 26.92 5.89 -17.78
CA ARG A 18 25.48 5.74 -17.60
C ARG A 18 25.04 5.96 -16.16
N SER A 19 25.80 5.46 -15.17
CA SER A 19 25.49 5.71 -13.74
C SER A 19 25.66 7.18 -13.37
N MET A 20 26.71 7.84 -13.88
CA MET A 20 26.99 9.26 -13.58
C MET A 20 25.87 10.21 -14.06
N VAL A 21 25.18 9.86 -15.14
CA VAL A 21 24.11 10.71 -15.74
C VAL A 21 22.71 10.18 -15.46
N ARG A 22 22.58 9.24 -14.53
CA ARG A 22 21.28 8.67 -14.15
C ARG A 22 20.44 9.73 -13.43
N GLU A 23 19.21 9.93 -13.91
CA GLU A 23 18.30 10.95 -13.38
C GLU A 23 17.42 10.44 -12.25
N THR A 24 17.16 9.12 -12.21
CA THR A 24 16.27 8.49 -11.24
C THR A 24 16.96 7.32 -10.57
N GLU A 25 16.96 7.31 -9.26
CA GLU A 25 17.43 6.21 -8.43
C GLU A 25 16.34 5.78 -7.46
N VAL A 26 16.26 4.48 -7.20
CA VAL A 26 15.42 3.90 -6.16
C VAL A 26 16.34 3.41 -5.05
N ASN A 27 16.03 3.74 -3.82
CA ASN A 27 16.79 3.29 -2.67
C ASN A 27 15.86 2.67 -1.61
N LYS A 28 16.44 2.06 -0.56
CA LYS A 28 15.69 1.40 0.50
C LYS A 28 14.71 2.34 1.22
N ASP A 29 15.01 3.64 1.25
CA ASP A 29 14.19 4.61 1.95
C ASP A 29 12.92 4.99 1.18
N ASP A 30 12.87 4.66 -0.11
CA ASP A 30 11.69 4.81 -0.95
C ASP A 30 10.68 3.67 -0.78
N LEU A 31 11.05 2.55 -0.11
CA LEU A 31 10.26 1.32 -0.13
C LEU A 31 9.53 1.04 1.18
N ILE A 32 8.28 0.56 1.06
CA ILE A 32 7.46 0.00 2.15
C ILE A 32 7.07 -1.43 1.78
N MET A 33 7.31 -2.40 2.68
CA MET A 33 6.95 -3.81 2.49
C MET A 33 5.60 -4.14 3.13
N PRO A 34 4.60 -4.61 2.35
CA PRO A 34 3.32 -5.07 2.91
C PRO A 34 3.43 -6.46 3.56
N PHE A 35 2.77 -6.64 4.72
CA PHE A 35 2.65 -7.93 5.41
C PHE A 35 1.20 -8.24 5.77
N PHE A 36 0.87 -9.53 5.76
CA PHE A 36 -0.43 -10.07 6.20
C PHE A 36 -0.27 -10.74 7.56
N VAL A 37 -0.96 -10.23 8.57
CA VAL A 37 -0.91 -10.78 9.92
C VAL A 37 -2.22 -11.50 10.26
N ILE A 38 -2.11 -12.73 10.78
CA ILE A 38 -3.24 -13.61 11.12
C ILE A 38 -3.17 -14.01 12.59
N ALA A 39 -4.34 -14.26 13.22
CA ALA A 39 -4.43 -14.77 14.58
C ALA A 39 -3.86 -16.20 14.68
N GLY A 40 -3.32 -16.55 15.85
CA GLY A 40 -2.75 -17.87 16.16
C GLY A 40 -1.28 -17.82 16.51
N GLN A 41 -0.63 -18.99 16.55
CA GLN A 41 0.78 -19.18 16.84
C GLN A 41 1.43 -20.13 15.85
N ASN A 42 2.71 -19.92 15.53
CA ASN A 42 3.49 -20.72 14.59
C ASN A 42 2.86 -20.86 13.20
N ILE A 43 2.07 -19.86 12.77
CA ILE A 43 1.42 -19.86 11.45
C ILE A 43 2.29 -19.13 10.45
N ARG A 44 2.66 -19.83 9.39
CA ARG A 44 3.35 -19.33 8.20
C ARG A 44 2.71 -19.94 6.95
N ASN A 45 1.54 -19.45 6.58
CA ASN A 45 0.78 -19.95 5.44
C ASN A 45 1.27 -19.30 4.14
N PRO A 46 1.80 -20.05 3.17
CA PRO A 46 2.22 -19.47 1.90
C PRO A 46 1.02 -18.99 1.10
N ILE A 47 1.11 -17.79 0.55
CA ILE A 47 0.10 -17.22 -0.37
C ILE A 47 0.45 -17.74 -1.77
N ARG A 48 -0.33 -18.69 -2.27
CA ARG A 48 -0.05 -19.38 -3.53
C ARG A 48 0.07 -18.44 -4.73
N SER A 49 -0.79 -17.41 -4.78
CA SER A 49 -0.80 -16.41 -5.84
C SER A 49 0.30 -15.36 -5.71
N MET A 50 1.04 -15.34 -4.58
CA MET A 50 2.10 -14.37 -4.30
C MET A 50 3.35 -15.08 -3.76
N PRO A 51 4.15 -15.74 -4.60
CA PRO A 51 5.32 -16.53 -4.17
C PRO A 51 6.27 -15.71 -3.28
N GLY A 52 6.72 -16.30 -2.16
CA GLY A 52 7.58 -15.65 -1.17
C GLY A 52 6.85 -14.75 -0.16
N ASN A 53 5.52 -14.62 -0.25
CA ASN A 53 4.68 -13.91 0.73
C ASN A 53 3.81 -14.91 1.51
N PHE A 54 3.49 -14.55 2.76
CA PHE A 54 2.83 -15.44 3.70
C PHE A 54 1.79 -14.70 4.51
N GLN A 55 0.77 -15.42 4.99
CA GLN A 55 -0.01 -15.01 6.14
C GLN A 55 0.75 -15.47 7.39
N LEU A 56 1.09 -14.53 8.28
CA LEU A 56 1.97 -14.77 9.42
C LEU A 56 1.27 -14.51 10.74
N SER A 57 1.37 -15.44 11.69
CA SER A 57 1.06 -15.11 13.09
C SER A 57 2.11 -14.12 13.63
N VAL A 58 1.78 -13.43 14.72
CA VAL A 58 2.64 -12.36 15.28
C VAL A 58 4.06 -12.86 15.59
N ASP A 59 4.18 -14.08 16.15
CA ASP A 59 5.47 -14.72 16.44
C ASP A 59 6.30 -15.03 15.19
N GLN A 60 5.64 -15.28 14.03
CA GLN A 60 6.32 -15.51 12.75
C GLN A 60 6.54 -14.20 11.97
N LEU A 61 5.77 -13.15 12.22
CA LEU A 61 5.96 -11.83 11.62
C LEU A 61 7.27 -11.18 12.09
N ILE A 62 7.58 -11.27 13.39
CA ILE A 62 8.78 -10.65 13.97
C ILE A 62 10.07 -11.13 13.29
N PRO A 63 10.36 -12.45 13.16
CA PRO A 63 11.56 -12.90 12.46
C PRO A 63 11.54 -12.55 10.97
N GLU A 64 10.37 -12.49 10.32
CA GLU A 64 10.24 -12.11 8.91
C GLU A 64 10.59 -10.63 8.68
N VAL A 65 10.14 -9.75 9.57
CA VAL A 65 10.50 -8.32 9.55
C VAL A 65 12.00 -8.15 9.82
N LYS A 66 12.56 -8.92 10.77
CA LYS A 66 13.98 -8.90 11.03
C LYS A 66 14.80 -9.32 9.80
N ASP A 67 14.41 -10.40 9.11
CA ASP A 67 15.08 -10.86 7.87
C ASP A 67 15.03 -9.80 6.77
N LEU A 68 13.88 -9.13 6.61
CA LEU A 68 13.75 -8.01 5.67
C LEU A 68 14.77 -6.92 5.95
N ILE A 69 14.85 -6.45 7.21
CA ILE A 69 15.77 -5.37 7.61
C ILE A 69 17.22 -5.80 7.43
N ASP A 70 17.58 -6.99 7.92
CA ASP A 70 18.96 -7.50 7.88
C ASP A 70 19.46 -7.66 6.44
N ARG A 71 18.60 -8.10 5.51
CA ARG A 71 18.98 -8.37 4.11
C ARG A 71 18.94 -7.16 3.21
N THR A 72 17.97 -6.27 3.39
CA THR A 72 17.69 -5.20 2.43
C THR A 72 17.89 -3.80 3.02
N GLY A 73 17.90 -3.67 4.32
CA GLY A 73 17.89 -2.40 5.03
C GLY A 73 16.53 -1.68 4.98
N VAL A 74 15.49 -2.30 4.40
CA VAL A 74 14.12 -1.73 4.39
C VAL A 74 13.51 -1.92 5.78
N ASN A 75 13.22 -0.84 6.47
CA ASN A 75 12.65 -0.78 7.81
C ASN A 75 11.28 -0.09 7.85
N LYS A 76 10.54 -0.14 6.76
CA LYS A 76 9.19 0.42 6.64
C LYS A 76 8.24 -0.68 6.19
N ILE A 77 7.15 -0.89 6.94
CA ILE A 77 6.18 -1.95 6.66
C ILE A 77 4.76 -1.40 6.64
N LEU A 78 3.90 -2.08 5.88
CA LEU A 78 2.45 -1.86 5.88
C LEU A 78 1.77 -3.14 6.37
N LEU A 79 0.85 -3.04 7.34
CA LEU A 79 0.17 -4.19 7.92
C LEU A 79 -1.27 -4.31 7.44
N PHE A 80 -1.64 -5.52 6.99
CA PHE A 80 -2.99 -5.98 6.73
C PHE A 80 -3.38 -7.07 7.73
N GLY A 81 -4.56 -6.95 8.35
CA GLY A 81 -5.04 -7.90 9.33
C GLY A 81 -5.98 -8.94 8.74
N ILE A 82 -5.80 -10.21 9.14
CA ILE A 82 -6.74 -11.28 8.85
C ILE A 82 -7.34 -11.70 10.20
N PRO A 83 -8.57 -11.24 10.53
CA PRO A 83 -9.18 -11.50 11.81
C PRO A 83 -9.64 -12.95 11.94
N GLU A 84 -9.73 -13.45 13.16
CA GLU A 84 -10.27 -14.76 13.49
C GLU A 84 -11.79 -14.85 13.21
N SER A 85 -12.50 -13.74 13.43
CA SER A 85 -13.93 -13.61 13.17
C SER A 85 -14.24 -12.31 12.45
N LYS A 86 -15.34 -12.31 11.68
CA LYS A 86 -15.82 -11.15 10.92
C LYS A 86 -17.27 -10.87 11.33
N ASP A 87 -17.65 -9.60 11.27
CA ASP A 87 -19.04 -9.17 11.46
C ASP A 87 -19.56 -8.36 10.26
N GLU A 88 -20.83 -7.99 10.25
CA GLU A 88 -21.44 -7.27 9.12
C GLU A 88 -20.92 -5.83 8.98
N HIS A 89 -20.41 -5.24 10.07
CA HIS A 89 -20.01 -3.83 10.11
C HIS A 89 -18.49 -3.62 10.22
N GLY A 90 -17.71 -4.70 10.39
CA GLY A 90 -16.26 -4.63 10.57
C GLY A 90 -15.84 -4.11 11.95
N HIS A 91 -16.68 -4.16 12.98
CA HIS A 91 -16.38 -3.64 14.31
C HIS A 91 -15.19 -4.34 14.98
N VAL A 92 -14.88 -5.57 14.58
CA VAL A 92 -13.69 -6.29 15.04
C VAL A 92 -12.41 -5.48 14.79
N ALA A 93 -12.35 -4.70 13.72
CA ALA A 93 -11.20 -3.84 13.41
C ALA A 93 -10.95 -2.72 14.45
N CYS A 94 -12.00 -2.31 15.17
CA CYS A 94 -11.92 -1.24 16.17
C CYS A 94 -11.49 -1.72 17.57
N ARG A 95 -11.30 -3.03 17.77
CA ARG A 95 -10.95 -3.58 19.08
C ARG A 95 -9.45 -3.43 19.36
N GLU A 96 -9.11 -3.07 20.59
CA GLU A 96 -7.70 -2.96 21.02
C GLU A 96 -6.97 -4.31 21.01
N ASP A 97 -7.70 -5.43 21.19
CA ASP A 97 -7.18 -6.79 21.12
C ASP A 97 -7.24 -7.41 19.72
N ALA A 98 -7.65 -6.65 18.69
CA ALA A 98 -7.62 -7.11 17.31
C ALA A 98 -6.19 -7.44 16.85
N ILE A 99 -6.10 -8.20 15.76
CA ILE A 99 -4.80 -8.77 15.31
C ILE A 99 -3.78 -7.69 14.93
N VAL A 100 -4.18 -6.60 14.26
CA VAL A 100 -3.23 -5.55 13.84
C VAL A 100 -2.74 -4.73 15.03
N PRO A 101 -3.58 -4.19 15.95
CA PRO A 101 -3.10 -3.57 17.19
C PRO A 101 -2.17 -4.47 18.01
N THR A 102 -2.46 -5.77 18.09
CA THR A 102 -1.61 -6.75 18.77
C THR A 102 -0.25 -6.91 18.09
N ALA A 103 -0.23 -7.00 16.75
CA ALA A 103 1.01 -7.08 15.98
C ALA A 103 1.86 -5.82 16.12
N ILE A 104 1.24 -4.63 16.06
CA ILE A 104 1.95 -3.35 16.22
C ILE A 104 2.65 -3.30 17.57
N ARG A 105 1.95 -3.57 18.68
CA ARG A 105 2.57 -3.59 20.02
C ARG A 105 3.71 -4.59 20.13
N ALA A 106 3.55 -5.78 19.56
CA ALA A 106 4.59 -6.80 19.57
C ALA A 106 5.85 -6.36 18.78
N LEU A 107 5.67 -5.75 17.62
CA LEU A 107 6.75 -5.20 16.81
C LEU A 107 7.46 -4.04 17.51
N ARG A 108 6.74 -3.13 18.18
CA ARG A 108 7.31 -2.02 18.96
C ARG A 108 8.18 -2.49 20.10
N ASN A 109 7.84 -3.61 20.73
CA ASN A 109 8.65 -4.19 21.81
C ASN A 109 10.00 -4.73 21.32
N VAL A 110 10.14 -5.01 20.02
CA VAL A 110 11.36 -5.63 19.44
C VAL A 110 12.17 -4.63 18.61
N PHE A 111 11.49 -3.73 17.86
CA PHE A 111 12.15 -2.83 16.91
C PHE A 111 11.92 -1.37 17.30
N SER A 112 13.02 -0.68 17.65
CA SER A 112 13.01 0.76 17.94
C SER A 112 13.05 1.63 16.66
N ASP A 113 13.58 1.09 15.56
CA ASP A 113 13.77 1.79 14.27
C ASP A 113 12.99 1.09 13.15
N LEU A 114 11.68 0.93 13.36
CA LEU A 114 10.74 0.37 12.39
C LEU A 114 9.58 1.33 12.19
N LEU A 115 9.33 1.78 10.96
CA LEU A 115 8.15 2.55 10.63
C LEU A 115 7.00 1.60 10.27
N ILE A 116 5.87 1.74 10.97
CA ILE A 116 4.69 0.89 10.81
C ILE A 116 3.55 1.73 10.23
N VAL A 117 3.16 1.43 8.99
CA VAL A 117 1.95 1.93 8.35
C VAL A 117 0.82 0.94 8.65
N ALA A 118 -0.33 1.44 9.07
CA ALA A 118 -1.52 0.62 9.30
C ALA A 118 -2.58 0.91 8.25
N ASP A 119 -2.99 -0.11 7.50
CA ASP A 119 -4.12 0.00 6.56
C ASP A 119 -5.43 0.18 7.32
N ILE A 120 -6.29 1.07 6.84
CA ILE A 120 -7.63 1.30 7.36
C ILE A 120 -8.63 0.89 6.30
N CYS A 121 -9.32 -0.21 6.53
CA CYS A 121 -10.41 -0.69 5.70
C CYS A 121 -11.27 -1.69 6.48
N ASN A 122 -12.51 -1.84 6.08
CA ASN A 122 -13.41 -2.83 6.67
C ASN A 122 -13.45 -4.16 5.89
N CYS A 123 -12.93 -4.23 4.66
CA CYS A 123 -13.13 -5.40 3.80
C CYS A 123 -12.53 -6.70 4.31
N GLU A 124 -11.46 -6.66 5.10
CA GLU A 124 -10.88 -7.81 5.78
C GLU A 124 -11.74 -8.27 6.97
N TYR A 125 -12.53 -7.38 7.55
CA TYR A 125 -13.27 -7.55 8.80
C TYR A 125 -14.77 -7.76 8.59
N THR A 126 -15.29 -7.47 7.38
CA THR A 126 -16.71 -7.66 7.06
C THR A 126 -17.00 -9.05 6.51
N THR A 127 -18.16 -9.62 6.89
CA THR A 127 -18.60 -10.93 6.38
C THR A 127 -18.87 -10.93 4.89
N HIS A 128 -19.22 -9.78 4.31
CA HIS A 128 -19.52 -9.61 2.89
C HIS A 128 -18.31 -9.16 2.04
N GLY A 129 -17.20 -8.75 2.66
CA GLY A 129 -15.97 -8.37 1.95
C GLY A 129 -15.99 -6.99 1.27
N HIS A 130 -17.02 -6.16 1.50
CA HIS A 130 -17.01 -4.75 1.09
C HIS A 130 -16.32 -3.86 2.11
N CYS A 131 -15.86 -2.67 1.66
CA CYS A 131 -15.04 -1.76 2.46
C CYS A 131 -15.83 -0.93 3.49
N GLY A 132 -17.15 -1.08 3.56
CA GLY A 132 -18.02 -0.32 4.47
C GLY A 132 -19.30 -1.04 4.84
N THR A 133 -20.12 -0.36 5.63
CA THR A 133 -21.44 -0.83 6.05
C THR A 133 -22.40 -0.92 4.87
N ILE A 134 -23.12 -2.02 4.73
CA ILE A 134 -24.12 -2.21 3.66
C ILE A 134 -25.48 -1.68 4.11
N VAL A 135 -26.09 -0.84 3.27
CA VAL A 135 -27.48 -0.39 3.38
C VAL A 135 -28.10 -0.47 1.97
N ASP A 136 -29.29 -1.03 1.85
CA ASP A 136 -30.03 -1.19 0.59
C ASP A 136 -29.20 -1.88 -0.53
N GLY A 137 -28.28 -2.76 -0.17
CA GLY A 137 -27.49 -3.57 -1.10
C GLY A 137 -26.22 -2.91 -1.61
N ASP A 138 -25.86 -1.71 -1.15
CA ASP A 138 -24.61 -1.02 -1.48
C ASP A 138 -23.90 -0.49 -0.22
N VAL A 139 -22.65 -0.04 -0.40
CA VAL A 139 -21.89 0.56 0.70
C VAL A 139 -22.43 1.95 1.02
N HIS A 140 -22.84 2.13 2.27
CA HIS A 140 -23.31 3.42 2.76
C HIS A 140 -22.14 4.25 3.30
N ASN A 141 -21.79 5.31 2.58
CA ASN A 141 -20.64 6.18 2.84
C ASN A 141 -20.58 6.68 4.29
N ASP A 142 -21.56 7.47 4.71
CA ASP A 142 -21.52 8.23 5.97
C ASP A 142 -21.53 7.36 7.23
N SER A 143 -22.19 6.21 7.19
CA SER A 143 -22.16 5.27 8.31
C SER A 143 -20.81 4.59 8.46
N THR A 144 -20.10 4.38 7.34
CA THR A 144 -18.77 3.77 7.29
C THR A 144 -17.71 4.66 7.95
N LEU A 145 -17.81 5.98 7.81
CA LEU A 145 -16.84 6.93 8.35
C LEU A 145 -16.60 6.75 9.85
N LYS A 146 -17.63 6.39 10.61
CA LYS A 146 -17.53 6.18 12.07
C LYS A 146 -16.61 5.01 12.43
N THR A 147 -16.73 3.91 11.70
CA THR A 147 -15.92 2.71 11.93
C THR A 147 -14.47 2.98 11.54
N LEU A 148 -14.24 3.67 10.41
CA LEU A 148 -12.89 4.04 9.96
C LEU A 148 -12.18 4.98 10.94
N ALA A 149 -12.88 5.97 11.47
CA ALA A 149 -12.36 6.89 12.49
C ALA A 149 -11.99 6.14 13.79
N ALA A 150 -12.87 5.24 14.27
CA ALA A 150 -12.60 4.45 15.46
C ALA A 150 -11.43 3.49 15.29
N GLN A 151 -11.33 2.81 14.12
CA GLN A 151 -10.21 1.94 13.77
C GLN A 151 -8.89 2.71 13.76
N SER A 152 -8.87 3.91 13.20
CA SER A 152 -7.69 4.77 13.12
C SER A 152 -7.15 5.13 14.50
N VAL A 153 -8.01 5.52 15.42
CA VAL A 153 -7.63 5.82 16.82
C VAL A 153 -7.08 4.59 17.52
N THR A 154 -7.70 3.42 17.32
CA THR A 154 -7.23 2.16 17.91
C THR A 154 -5.82 1.78 17.43
N LEU A 155 -5.53 1.97 16.15
CA LEU A 155 -4.22 1.66 15.58
C LEU A 155 -3.15 2.67 15.97
N ALA A 156 -3.50 3.97 16.06
CA ALA A 156 -2.60 5.00 16.59
C ALA A 156 -2.25 4.73 18.06
N LYS A 157 -3.23 4.37 18.91
CA LYS A 157 -3.01 3.95 20.31
C LYS A 157 -2.09 2.73 20.41
N ALA A 158 -2.17 1.80 19.47
CA ALA A 158 -1.29 0.63 19.44
C ALA A 158 0.15 0.97 19.06
N GLY A 159 0.41 2.16 18.49
CA GLY A 159 1.73 2.66 18.10
C GLY A 159 1.99 2.62 16.57
N ALA A 160 0.97 2.66 15.72
CA ALA A 160 1.16 2.91 14.29
C ALA A 160 1.76 4.31 14.09
N ASP A 161 2.75 4.42 13.18
CA ASP A 161 3.35 5.72 12.83
C ASP A 161 2.51 6.47 11.80
N ILE A 162 1.87 5.75 10.88
CA ILE A 162 1.09 6.31 9.78
C ILE A 162 -0.22 5.54 9.65
N ILE A 163 -1.32 6.29 9.49
CA ILE A 163 -2.65 5.75 9.21
C ILE A 163 -2.93 5.85 7.71
N ALA A 164 -3.32 4.74 7.08
CA ALA A 164 -3.47 4.65 5.63
C ALA A 164 -4.87 4.18 5.19
N PRO A 165 -5.86 5.10 5.08
CA PRO A 165 -7.23 4.75 4.70
C PRO A 165 -7.30 4.31 3.24
N SER A 166 -7.78 3.06 3.02
CA SER A 166 -7.85 2.41 1.71
C SER A 166 -9.27 2.09 1.23
N ASP A 167 -10.27 2.57 1.95
CA ASP A 167 -11.69 2.27 1.75
C ASP A 167 -12.35 3.01 0.58
N MET A 168 -11.91 4.23 0.24
CA MET A 168 -12.44 5.13 -0.78
C MET A 168 -13.80 5.76 -0.46
N MET A 169 -14.14 5.96 0.83
CA MET A 169 -15.34 6.72 1.20
C MET A 169 -15.07 8.23 1.13
N ASP A 170 -16.06 8.99 0.67
CA ASP A 170 -16.00 10.45 0.66
C ASP A 170 -15.94 11.00 2.10
N GLY A 171 -15.08 11.98 2.36
CA GLY A 171 -14.95 12.62 3.67
C GLY A 171 -14.21 11.79 4.72
N ARG A 172 -13.63 10.65 4.35
CA ARG A 172 -12.96 9.74 5.30
C ARG A 172 -11.70 10.33 5.92
N VAL A 173 -10.92 11.08 5.15
CA VAL A 173 -9.69 11.69 5.65
C VAL A 173 -10.02 12.72 6.71
N ALA A 174 -11.03 13.58 6.49
CA ALA A 174 -11.50 14.56 7.48
C ALA A 174 -12.05 13.89 8.74
N ALA A 175 -12.80 12.80 8.61
CA ALA A 175 -13.32 12.06 9.75
C ALA A 175 -12.20 11.43 10.59
N ILE A 176 -11.21 10.82 9.94
CA ILE A 176 -10.04 10.22 10.58
C ILE A 176 -9.18 11.30 11.23
N ARG A 177 -8.86 12.38 10.53
CA ARG A 177 -8.03 13.49 11.06
C ARG A 177 -8.65 14.06 12.34
N ARG A 178 -9.94 14.38 12.30
CA ARG A 178 -10.66 14.84 13.48
C ARG A 178 -10.58 13.87 14.65
N ALA A 179 -10.84 12.60 14.40
CA ALA A 179 -10.83 11.59 15.45
C ALA A 179 -9.43 11.41 16.06
N LEU A 180 -8.37 11.45 15.25
CA LEU A 180 -6.99 11.41 15.73
C LEU A 180 -6.68 12.62 16.61
N ASP A 181 -7.00 13.83 16.17
CA ASP A 181 -6.75 15.08 16.90
C ASP A 181 -7.50 15.10 18.25
N GLU A 182 -8.78 14.74 18.27
CA GLU A 182 -9.60 14.67 19.48
C GLU A 182 -9.10 13.65 20.51
N ASN A 183 -8.27 12.68 20.07
CA ASN A 183 -7.70 11.64 20.93
C ASN A 183 -6.20 11.84 21.24
N GLY A 184 -5.59 13.01 20.90
CA GLY A 184 -4.20 13.35 21.20
C GLY A 184 -3.19 12.76 20.21
N PHE A 185 -3.63 12.43 18.97
CA PHE A 185 -2.80 11.91 17.88
C PHE A 185 -2.67 12.93 16.73
N GLU A 186 -2.62 14.22 17.04
CA GLU A 186 -2.47 15.29 16.06
C GLU A 186 -1.18 15.22 15.23
N ASN A 187 -0.17 14.52 15.74
CA ASN A 187 1.10 14.32 15.05
C ASN A 187 1.17 13.01 14.23
N THR A 188 0.08 12.23 14.17
CA THR A 188 0.05 11.00 13.37
C THR A 188 -0.33 11.32 11.93
N PRO A 189 0.58 11.10 10.93
CA PRO A 189 0.30 11.38 9.54
C PRO A 189 -0.77 10.46 8.95
N ILE A 190 -1.50 10.99 7.95
CA ILE A 190 -2.45 10.24 7.13
C ILE A 190 -1.88 10.06 5.72
N MET A 191 -1.70 8.81 5.29
CA MET A 191 -1.33 8.39 3.94
C MET A 191 -2.59 7.90 3.22
N ALA A 192 -3.30 8.79 2.55
CA ALA A 192 -4.60 8.47 1.95
C ALA A 192 -4.45 7.73 0.61
N TYR A 193 -5.21 6.67 0.40
CA TYR A 193 -5.36 6.01 -0.90
C TYR A 193 -6.26 6.86 -1.82
N SER A 194 -5.79 8.03 -2.20
CA SER A 194 -6.58 9.07 -2.83
C SER A 194 -7.06 8.72 -4.24
N ALA A 195 -6.22 8.04 -5.03
CA ALA A 195 -6.56 7.58 -6.37
C ALA A 195 -6.48 6.05 -6.45
N LYS A 196 -7.49 5.37 -5.90
CA LYS A 196 -7.58 3.91 -5.92
C LYS A 196 -8.63 3.44 -6.92
N TYR A 197 -8.18 2.72 -7.92
CA TYR A 197 -9.01 2.24 -9.04
C TYR A 197 -9.64 0.88 -8.78
N ALA A 198 -10.82 0.64 -9.36
CA ALA A 198 -11.49 -0.67 -9.41
C ALA A 198 -10.72 -1.60 -10.36
N SER A 199 -9.60 -2.15 -9.89
CA SER A 199 -8.62 -2.82 -10.72
C SER A 199 -8.73 -4.35 -10.71
N GLY A 200 -8.51 -4.96 -11.86
CA GLY A 200 -8.32 -6.42 -12.01
C GLY A 200 -7.04 -6.94 -11.37
N PHE A 201 -6.06 -6.08 -11.07
CA PHE A 201 -4.80 -6.46 -10.45
C PHE A 201 -4.88 -6.77 -8.95
N TYR A 202 -6.05 -6.74 -8.32
CA TYR A 202 -6.21 -7.05 -6.89
C TYR A 202 -6.52 -8.51 -6.57
N GLY A 203 -6.61 -9.38 -7.58
CA GLY A 203 -6.94 -10.81 -7.38
C GLY A 203 -6.10 -11.48 -6.30
N PRO A 204 -4.75 -11.48 -6.39
CA PRO A 204 -3.90 -12.13 -5.39
C PRO A 204 -4.03 -11.52 -3.98
N PHE A 205 -4.29 -10.22 -3.84
CA PHE A 205 -4.55 -9.59 -2.55
C PHE A 205 -5.85 -10.09 -1.92
N ARG A 206 -6.92 -10.21 -2.73
CA ARG A 206 -8.22 -10.72 -2.24
C ARG A 206 -8.10 -12.13 -1.68
N ASP A 207 -7.29 -12.97 -2.34
CA ASP A 207 -6.91 -14.30 -1.87
C ASP A 207 -6.16 -14.23 -0.52
N ALA A 208 -5.13 -13.38 -0.47
CA ALA A 208 -4.25 -13.26 0.69
C ALA A 208 -4.97 -12.73 1.94
N ALA A 209 -5.86 -11.75 1.79
CA ALA A 209 -6.57 -11.09 2.88
C ALA A 209 -7.96 -11.69 3.16
N GLY A 210 -8.42 -12.65 2.36
CA GLY A 210 -9.78 -13.20 2.47
C GLY A 210 -10.86 -12.13 2.33
N SER A 211 -10.64 -11.12 1.46
CA SER A 211 -11.45 -9.91 1.34
C SER A 211 -12.20 -9.81 0.01
N ALA A 212 -12.41 -10.92 -0.69
CA ALA A 212 -13.21 -10.92 -1.91
C ALA A 212 -14.67 -10.54 -1.61
N PRO A 213 -15.28 -9.60 -2.37
CA PRO A 213 -16.68 -9.28 -2.19
C PRO A 213 -17.55 -10.50 -2.52
N LYS A 214 -18.57 -10.77 -1.68
CA LYS A 214 -19.48 -11.90 -1.86
C LYS A 214 -20.62 -11.60 -2.84
N PHE A 215 -20.85 -10.35 -3.15
CA PHE A 215 -21.84 -9.90 -4.14
C PHE A 215 -21.32 -8.62 -4.82
N GLY A 216 -21.84 -8.32 -6.01
CA GLY A 216 -21.44 -7.12 -6.77
C GLY A 216 -19.95 -7.01 -7.03
N ASP A 217 -19.48 -5.79 -7.05
CA ASP A 217 -18.06 -5.42 -7.14
C ASP A 217 -17.78 -4.16 -6.32
N ARG A 218 -16.67 -3.46 -6.56
CA ARG A 218 -16.30 -2.25 -5.82
C ARG A 218 -16.36 -0.98 -6.67
N SER A 219 -17.00 -1.04 -7.86
CA SER A 219 -17.04 0.07 -8.81
C SER A 219 -17.91 1.24 -8.35
N THR A 220 -18.76 1.04 -7.33
CA THR A 220 -19.58 2.12 -6.75
C THR A 220 -18.78 3.07 -5.84
N TYR A 221 -17.57 2.66 -5.41
CA TYR A 221 -16.72 3.49 -4.55
C TYR A 221 -15.23 3.47 -4.91
N GLN A 222 -14.76 2.59 -5.79
CA GLN A 222 -13.41 2.68 -6.37
C GLN A 222 -13.50 3.29 -7.77
N MET A 223 -12.49 4.08 -8.14
CA MET A 223 -12.48 4.83 -9.40
C MET A 223 -12.52 3.94 -10.63
N ASP A 224 -13.15 4.41 -11.69
CA ASP A 224 -13.14 3.75 -12.99
C ASP A 224 -11.71 3.82 -13.60
N PRO A 225 -11.13 2.69 -14.03
CA PRO A 225 -9.81 2.67 -14.70
C PRO A 225 -9.69 3.56 -15.93
N ALA A 226 -10.81 3.94 -16.56
CA ALA A 226 -10.84 4.82 -17.72
C ALA A 226 -10.67 6.32 -17.37
N ASN A 227 -10.75 6.69 -16.07
CA ASN A 227 -10.80 8.08 -15.64
C ASN A 227 -9.48 8.53 -15.03
N SER A 228 -8.80 9.49 -15.61
CA SER A 228 -7.58 10.09 -15.05
C SER A 228 -7.79 11.51 -14.49
N ASP A 229 -8.80 12.24 -14.97
CA ASP A 229 -9.14 13.58 -14.45
C ASP A 229 -9.80 13.52 -13.07
N GLU A 230 -10.58 12.49 -12.81
CA GLU A 230 -11.20 12.20 -11.52
C GLU A 230 -10.14 12.05 -10.43
N ALA A 231 -8.99 11.41 -10.72
CA ALA A 231 -7.90 11.25 -9.77
C ALA A 231 -7.39 12.58 -9.19
N LEU A 232 -7.33 13.63 -10.00
CA LEU A 232 -6.89 14.95 -9.52
C LEU A 232 -7.93 15.60 -8.59
N ARG A 233 -9.21 15.28 -8.78
CA ARG A 233 -10.28 15.75 -7.89
C ARG A 233 -10.24 15.02 -6.56
N GLU A 234 -10.16 13.69 -6.57
CA GLU A 234 -10.04 12.84 -5.38
C GLU A 234 -8.82 13.24 -4.52
N VAL A 235 -7.67 13.40 -5.16
CA VAL A 235 -6.43 13.84 -4.48
C VAL A 235 -6.60 15.22 -3.86
N ARG A 236 -7.25 16.16 -4.54
CA ARG A 236 -7.48 17.50 -4.03
C ARG A 236 -8.39 17.50 -2.80
N GLU A 237 -9.46 16.72 -2.81
CA GLU A 237 -10.37 16.59 -1.67
C GLU A 237 -9.62 15.98 -0.47
N ASP A 238 -8.89 14.87 -0.65
CA ASP A 238 -8.12 14.25 0.43
C ASP A 238 -7.07 15.22 1.04
N ILE A 239 -6.42 16.07 0.22
CA ILE A 239 -5.50 17.10 0.72
C ILE A 239 -6.25 18.14 1.54
N MET A 240 -7.40 18.62 1.08
CA MET A 240 -8.22 19.61 1.83
C MET A 240 -8.77 19.03 3.13
N GLU A 241 -9.01 17.74 3.19
CA GLU A 241 -9.45 17.00 4.36
C GLU A 241 -8.32 16.71 5.37
N GLY A 242 -7.05 16.96 5.01
CA GLY A 242 -5.90 16.83 5.90
C GLY A 242 -5.02 15.61 5.66
N ALA A 243 -4.97 15.05 4.45
CA ALA A 243 -3.98 14.06 4.10
C ALA A 243 -2.57 14.66 4.04
N ASP A 244 -1.59 13.98 4.65
CA ASP A 244 -0.17 14.35 4.63
C ASP A 244 0.56 13.75 3.42
N MET A 245 0.07 12.63 2.92
CA MET A 245 0.56 11.92 1.73
C MET A 245 -0.64 11.40 0.94
N VAL A 246 -0.52 11.39 -0.38
CA VAL A 246 -1.55 10.88 -1.29
C VAL A 246 -1.02 9.69 -2.09
N MET A 247 -1.88 8.69 -2.34
CA MET A 247 -1.47 7.45 -2.97
C MET A 247 -2.24 7.16 -4.25
N VAL A 248 -1.52 6.70 -5.28
CA VAL A 248 -2.08 6.11 -6.50
C VAL A 248 -1.97 4.59 -6.44
N LYS A 249 -3.09 3.89 -6.65
CA LYS A 249 -3.17 2.43 -6.61
C LYS A 249 -4.11 1.89 -7.70
N PRO A 250 -3.65 0.99 -8.59
CA PRO A 250 -2.29 0.43 -8.76
C PRO A 250 -1.25 1.43 -9.28
N ALA A 251 0.03 0.99 -9.40
CA ALA A 251 1.11 1.85 -9.86
C ALA A 251 1.46 1.66 -11.34
N LEU A 252 1.77 0.42 -11.77
CA LEU A 252 2.44 0.18 -13.05
C LEU A 252 1.61 0.57 -14.27
N SER A 253 0.30 0.30 -14.24
CA SER A 253 -0.62 0.69 -15.32
C SER A 253 -1.15 2.12 -15.20
N TYR A 254 -0.73 2.88 -14.17
CA TYR A 254 -1.20 4.22 -13.82
C TYR A 254 -0.05 5.21 -13.64
N LEU A 255 1.06 5.00 -14.36
CA LEU A 255 2.24 5.90 -14.31
C LEU A 255 1.90 7.32 -14.76
N ASP A 256 0.96 7.45 -15.70
CA ASP A 256 0.42 8.73 -16.15
C ASP A 256 -0.32 9.46 -15.03
N VAL A 257 -1.12 8.74 -14.23
CA VAL A 257 -1.83 9.31 -13.07
C VAL A 257 -0.84 9.73 -11.98
N ILE A 258 0.17 8.89 -11.67
CA ILE A 258 1.25 9.25 -10.73
C ILE A 258 1.93 10.55 -11.19
N HIS A 259 2.26 10.65 -12.48
CA HIS A 259 2.91 11.82 -13.03
C HIS A 259 2.01 13.07 -12.96
N ARG A 260 0.73 12.95 -13.28
CA ARG A 260 -0.24 14.05 -13.18
C ARG A 260 -0.39 14.53 -11.74
N VAL A 261 -0.59 13.63 -10.79
CA VAL A 261 -0.69 13.97 -9.36
C VAL A 261 0.56 14.69 -8.87
N LYS A 262 1.76 14.14 -9.17
CA LYS A 262 3.04 14.75 -8.78
C LYS A 262 3.27 16.13 -9.40
N SER A 263 2.79 16.33 -10.63
CA SER A 263 2.94 17.60 -11.34
C SER A 263 1.96 18.69 -10.86
N GLU A 264 0.78 18.29 -10.39
CA GLU A 264 -0.29 19.22 -9.95
C GLU A 264 -0.14 19.61 -8.47
N PHE A 265 0.26 18.66 -7.61
CA PHE A 265 0.25 18.86 -6.16
C PHE A 265 1.66 18.81 -5.57
N ASN A 266 1.97 19.78 -4.69
CA ASN A 266 3.22 19.82 -3.95
C ASN A 266 3.09 19.06 -2.61
N ILE A 267 2.87 17.75 -2.71
CA ILE A 267 2.69 16.83 -1.58
C ILE A 267 3.47 15.53 -1.87
N PRO A 268 3.91 14.77 -0.85
CA PRO A 268 4.48 13.43 -1.08
C PRO A 268 3.48 12.49 -1.77
N VAL A 269 3.92 11.87 -2.86
CA VAL A 269 3.14 10.92 -3.65
C VAL A 269 3.62 9.51 -3.39
N VAL A 270 2.71 8.64 -2.98
CA VAL A 270 2.93 7.21 -2.79
C VAL A 270 2.36 6.45 -3.97
N ALA A 271 3.02 5.41 -4.41
CA ALA A 271 2.50 4.52 -5.45
C ALA A 271 2.51 3.06 -4.96
N TYR A 272 1.41 2.34 -5.17
CA TYR A 272 1.32 0.95 -4.75
C TYR A 272 1.51 0.00 -5.94
N ASN A 273 2.67 -0.63 -6.00
CA ASN A 273 2.95 -1.76 -6.88
C ASN A 273 2.25 -3.01 -6.33
N VAL A 274 1.06 -3.29 -6.85
CA VAL A 274 0.08 -4.20 -6.22
C VAL A 274 0.35 -5.68 -6.48
N SER A 275 -0.41 -6.52 -5.78
CA SER A 275 -0.26 -7.97 -5.79
C SER A 275 -0.32 -8.62 -7.18
N GLY A 276 -1.21 -8.16 -8.07
CA GLY A 276 -1.29 -8.67 -9.44
C GLY A 276 -0.09 -8.28 -10.28
N GLU A 277 0.40 -7.05 -10.13
CA GLU A 277 1.62 -6.59 -10.80
C GLU A 277 2.84 -7.42 -10.35
N PHE A 278 2.96 -7.67 -9.05
CA PHE A 278 3.96 -8.56 -8.46
C PHE A 278 3.85 -9.98 -9.01
N SER A 279 2.65 -10.55 -9.00
CA SER A 279 2.41 -11.95 -9.41
C SER A 279 2.68 -12.18 -10.90
N MET A 280 2.41 -11.19 -11.77
CA MET A 280 2.75 -11.25 -13.18
C MET A 280 4.26 -11.40 -13.40
N VAL A 281 5.08 -10.64 -12.67
CA VAL A 281 6.54 -10.74 -12.75
C VAL A 281 7.01 -12.10 -12.27
N LYS A 282 6.52 -12.58 -11.13
CA LYS A 282 6.87 -13.90 -10.59
C LYS A 282 6.49 -15.03 -11.54
N ALA A 283 5.29 -14.97 -12.13
CA ALA A 283 4.84 -16.00 -13.08
C ALA A 283 5.68 -16.02 -14.37
N ALA A 284 5.98 -14.86 -14.95
CA ALA A 284 6.79 -14.77 -16.15
C ALA A 284 8.25 -15.20 -15.89
N ALA A 285 8.82 -14.84 -14.74
CA ALA A 285 10.16 -15.26 -14.34
C ALA A 285 10.25 -16.77 -14.10
N ALA A 286 9.27 -17.37 -13.44
CA ALA A 286 9.20 -18.80 -13.19
C ALA A 286 9.17 -19.64 -14.50
N ASN A 287 8.63 -19.05 -15.58
CA ASN A 287 8.63 -19.66 -16.92
C ASN A 287 9.90 -19.32 -17.74
N GLY A 288 10.84 -18.56 -17.19
CA GLY A 288 12.08 -18.17 -17.87
C GLY A 288 11.89 -17.17 -19.02
N TRP A 289 10.77 -16.46 -19.08
CA TRP A 289 10.46 -15.51 -20.14
C TRP A 289 11.08 -14.15 -19.92
N ILE A 290 11.37 -13.79 -18.66
CA ILE A 290 11.98 -12.53 -18.25
C ILE A 290 13.10 -12.76 -17.23
N ASP A 291 14.05 -11.83 -17.18
CA ASP A 291 15.00 -11.69 -16.08
C ASP A 291 14.32 -10.95 -14.92
N GLU A 292 14.02 -11.67 -13.85
CA GLU A 292 13.26 -11.18 -12.72
C GLU A 292 13.87 -9.92 -12.11
N GLN A 293 15.16 -9.96 -11.79
CA GLN A 293 15.84 -8.86 -11.13
C GLN A 293 15.88 -7.59 -11.98
N ARG A 294 16.12 -7.75 -13.27
CA ARG A 294 16.11 -6.61 -14.20
C ARG A 294 14.73 -5.99 -14.35
N VAL A 295 13.68 -6.82 -14.44
CA VAL A 295 12.31 -6.33 -14.57
C VAL A 295 11.84 -5.65 -13.28
N ILE A 296 12.15 -6.19 -12.09
CA ILE A 296 11.86 -5.54 -10.81
C ILE A 296 12.49 -4.14 -10.76
N ARG A 297 13.79 -4.03 -11.09
CA ARG A 297 14.49 -2.73 -11.14
C ARG A 297 13.82 -1.75 -12.10
N GLU A 298 13.45 -2.21 -13.28
CA GLU A 298 12.82 -1.38 -14.31
C GLU A 298 11.44 -0.89 -13.86
N ILE A 299 10.63 -1.75 -13.23
CA ILE A 299 9.32 -1.39 -12.68
C ILE A 299 9.47 -0.34 -11.59
N LEU A 300 10.30 -0.59 -10.57
CA LEU A 300 10.48 0.35 -9.46
C LEU A 300 11.05 1.69 -9.94
N THR A 301 12.01 1.64 -10.88
CA THR A 301 12.55 2.86 -11.50
C THR A 301 11.48 3.61 -12.30
N SER A 302 10.60 2.93 -13.03
CA SER A 302 9.55 3.58 -13.81
C SER A 302 8.50 4.25 -12.94
N ILE A 303 8.15 3.63 -11.81
CA ILE A 303 7.24 4.21 -10.81
C ILE A 303 7.88 5.46 -10.16
N LYS A 304 9.15 5.35 -9.74
CA LYS A 304 9.90 6.49 -9.20
C LYS A 304 10.02 7.63 -10.21
N ARG A 305 10.37 7.32 -11.46
CA ARG A 305 10.50 8.29 -12.56
C ARG A 305 9.17 8.97 -12.90
N ALA A 306 8.05 8.29 -12.71
CA ALA A 306 6.72 8.89 -12.88
C ALA A 306 6.43 9.96 -11.81
N GLY A 307 7.13 9.94 -10.67
CA GLY A 307 7.03 10.96 -9.63
C GLY A 307 6.69 10.44 -8.24
N ALA A 308 6.63 9.12 -8.03
CA ALA A 308 6.40 8.57 -6.71
C ALA A 308 7.59 8.90 -5.78
N ASP A 309 7.31 9.47 -4.60
CA ASP A 309 8.30 9.67 -3.55
C ASP A 309 8.52 8.37 -2.77
N VAL A 310 7.46 7.60 -2.56
CA VAL A 310 7.45 6.33 -1.82
C VAL A 310 6.75 5.26 -2.65
N ILE A 311 7.24 4.02 -2.59
CA ILE A 311 6.68 2.87 -3.30
C ILE A 311 6.35 1.76 -2.31
N ILE A 312 5.07 1.39 -2.22
CA ILE A 312 4.66 0.18 -1.53
C ILE A 312 4.80 -0.98 -2.50
N THR A 313 5.57 -2.00 -2.16
CA THR A 313 5.82 -3.12 -3.05
C THR A 313 6.20 -4.41 -2.31
N TYR A 314 5.67 -5.54 -2.77
CA TYR A 314 6.07 -6.87 -2.32
C TYR A 314 7.48 -7.26 -2.80
N HIS A 315 8.03 -6.55 -3.78
CA HIS A 315 9.41 -6.72 -4.26
C HIS A 315 10.47 -6.12 -3.32
N ALA A 316 10.07 -5.48 -2.22
CA ALA A 316 11.02 -4.95 -1.24
C ALA A 316 11.95 -6.03 -0.65
N LYS A 317 11.49 -7.29 -0.59
CA LYS A 317 12.31 -8.45 -0.16
C LYS A 317 13.41 -8.82 -1.16
N GLU A 318 13.22 -8.53 -2.43
CA GLU A 318 14.19 -8.77 -3.50
C GLU A 318 15.09 -7.57 -3.75
N PHE A 319 14.86 -6.48 -3.03
CA PHE A 319 15.68 -5.26 -3.12
C PHE A 319 17.00 -5.46 -2.39
N ILE A 320 17.89 -6.27 -2.97
CA ILE A 320 19.24 -6.48 -2.48
C ILE A 320 20.18 -5.67 -3.36
N ASN A 321 20.63 -4.53 -2.86
CA ASN A 321 21.65 -3.66 -3.50
C ASN A 321 21.42 -3.44 -4.99
N LEU A 322 20.45 -2.64 -5.33
CA LEU A 322 20.22 -2.17 -6.69
C LEU A 322 21.24 -1.12 -7.11
#